data_ca362876c0ea1bf635ec51e0dd041cbd
#
_entry.id   ca362876c0ea1bf635ec51e0dd041cbd
#
_cell.length_a   1.000
_cell.length_b   1.000
_cell.length_c   1.000
_cell.angle_alpha   90.00
_cell.angle_beta   90.00
_cell.angle_gamma   90.00
#
_symmetry.space_group_name_H-M   'P 1'
#
loop_
_entity.id
_entity.type
_entity.pdbx_description
1 polymer ?
#
loop_
_entity_poly.entity_id
_entity_poly.type
_entity_poly.pdbx_seq_one_letter_code
_entity_poly.pdbx_strand_id
1 'polypeptide(L)'
;MLKTTARPLHQNQRGMTLIEIMIVIAIIAGLMAVLGTSANGYLQKSRVSNAKIAMKELGKQLEAYNLTCNSYPTTDQGLQALLAAPGEGCQTWGPEPYVKKSMLIDPWGKPYLYESDGGRFVIRSLGRDRKEAGTGYDRDLSSEDDDK
;
A
#
# COMPACT_ATOMS: atom_id res chain seq x y z
N MET A 1 37.85 -13.17 64.04
CA MET A 1 37.64 -13.85 62.73
C MET A 1 36.20 -14.35 62.64
N LEU A 2 35.35 -13.60 62.02
CA LEU A 2 33.96 -13.97 61.84
C LEU A 2 33.79 -14.72 60.48
N LYS A 3 33.43 -16.01 60.49
CA LYS A 3 33.13 -16.79 59.30
C LYS A 3 31.69 -16.52 58.91
N THR A 4 31.48 -15.78 57.82
CA THR A 4 30.16 -15.60 57.19
C THR A 4 29.84 -16.85 56.36
N THR A 5 28.91 -17.66 56.81
CA THR A 5 28.38 -18.81 56.09
C THR A 5 27.27 -18.31 55.14
N ALA A 6 27.54 -18.24 53.83
CA ALA A 6 26.52 -17.99 52.80
C ALA A 6 25.65 -19.23 52.66
N ARG A 7 24.32 -19.06 52.91
CA ARG A 7 23.31 -20.08 52.60
C ARG A 7 23.08 -20.15 51.08
N PRO A 8 23.16 -21.33 50.45
CA PRO A 8 22.78 -21.47 49.06
C PRO A 8 21.26 -21.30 48.91
N LEU A 9 20.85 -20.35 48.08
CA LEU A 9 19.47 -20.22 47.66
C LEU A 9 19.14 -21.39 46.72
N HIS A 10 18.33 -22.34 47.19
CA HIS A 10 17.79 -23.44 46.39
C HIS A 10 16.75 -22.85 45.43
N GLN A 11 17.17 -22.56 44.20
CA GLN A 11 16.25 -22.23 43.11
C GLN A 11 15.51 -23.51 42.74
N ASN A 12 14.20 -23.53 43.02
CA ASN A 12 13.32 -24.60 42.67
C ASN A 12 13.14 -24.59 41.14
N GLN A 13 14.03 -25.24 40.38
CA GLN A 13 13.89 -25.44 38.92
C GLN A 13 12.82 -26.48 38.68
N ARG A 14 11.57 -26.03 38.51
CA ARG A 14 10.48 -26.86 38.00
C ARG A 14 10.67 -27.01 36.48
N GLY A 15 11.10 -28.16 36.04
CA GLY A 15 11.13 -28.50 34.62
C GLY A 15 9.70 -28.62 34.09
N MET A 16 9.46 -28.11 32.87
CA MET A 16 8.19 -28.28 32.18
C MET A 16 8.02 -29.73 31.76
N THR A 17 6.80 -30.27 31.91
CA THR A 17 6.50 -31.64 31.50
C THR A 17 6.29 -31.70 29.98
N LEU A 18 6.57 -32.85 29.37
CA LEU A 18 6.35 -33.05 27.94
C LEU A 18 4.87 -32.83 27.55
N ILE A 19 3.94 -33.23 28.40
CA ILE A 19 2.50 -33.04 28.17
C ILE A 19 2.11 -31.54 28.18
N GLU A 20 2.73 -30.75 29.02
CA GLU A 20 2.48 -29.30 29.12
C GLU A 20 2.88 -28.59 27.81
N ILE A 21 4.04 -28.94 27.24
CA ILE A 21 4.44 -28.40 25.92
C ILE A 21 3.51 -28.88 24.83
N MET A 22 3.07 -30.15 24.84
CA MET A 22 2.11 -30.66 23.84
C MET A 22 0.78 -29.90 23.87
N ILE A 23 0.27 -29.58 25.05
CA ILE A 23 -0.97 -28.79 25.19
C ILE A 23 -0.74 -27.37 24.67
N VAL A 24 0.37 -26.72 25.00
CA VAL A 24 0.67 -25.36 24.55
C VAL A 24 0.77 -25.29 23.02
N ILE A 25 1.49 -26.21 22.37
CA ILE A 25 1.59 -26.21 20.90
C ILE A 25 0.25 -26.53 20.23
N ALA A 26 -0.60 -27.38 20.83
CA ALA A 26 -1.93 -27.66 20.30
C ALA A 26 -2.84 -26.42 20.36
N ILE A 27 -2.80 -25.64 21.45
CA ILE A 27 -3.54 -24.38 21.58
C ILE A 27 -3.05 -23.36 20.57
N ILE A 28 -1.73 -23.17 20.44
CA ILE A 28 -1.15 -22.22 19.48
C ILE A 28 -1.52 -22.60 18.05
N ALA A 29 -1.42 -23.88 17.68
CA ALA A 29 -1.82 -24.36 16.37
C ALA A 29 -3.29 -24.10 16.07
N GLY A 30 -4.19 -24.32 17.05
CA GLY A 30 -5.62 -24.02 16.92
C GLY A 30 -5.89 -22.53 16.70
N LEU A 31 -5.21 -21.64 17.44
CA LEU A 31 -5.33 -20.19 17.27
C LEU A 31 -4.83 -19.73 15.91
N MET A 32 -3.70 -20.25 15.44
CA MET A 32 -3.13 -19.93 14.10
C MET A 32 -4.07 -20.33 12.97
N ALA A 33 -4.79 -21.44 13.08
CA ALA A 33 -5.76 -21.89 12.07
C ALA A 33 -6.91 -20.89 11.89
N VAL A 34 -7.41 -20.28 12.97
CA VAL A 34 -8.50 -19.29 12.93
C VAL A 34 -8.03 -17.95 12.35
N LEU A 35 -6.82 -17.50 12.68
CA LEU A 35 -6.28 -16.22 12.23
C LEU A 35 -5.90 -16.21 10.75
N GLY A 36 -5.47 -17.36 10.20
CA GLY A 36 -4.96 -17.46 8.83
C GLY A 36 -6.01 -17.19 7.74
N THR A 37 -7.28 -17.49 7.98
CA THR A 37 -8.35 -17.32 6.98
C THR A 37 -8.84 -15.88 6.84
N SER A 38 -8.76 -15.07 7.90
CA SER A 38 -9.26 -13.69 7.90
C SER A 38 -8.25 -12.66 7.39
N ALA A 39 -6.95 -12.94 7.50
CA ALA A 39 -5.88 -11.97 7.19
C ALA A 39 -5.84 -11.55 5.73
N ASN A 40 -6.08 -12.47 4.79
CA ASN A 40 -6.05 -12.17 3.36
C ASN A 40 -7.14 -11.18 2.92
N GLY A 41 -8.35 -11.29 3.47
CA GLY A 41 -9.44 -10.36 3.17
C GLY A 41 -9.14 -8.94 3.64
N TYR A 42 -8.62 -8.79 4.86
CA TYR A 42 -8.24 -7.48 5.40
C TYR A 42 -7.10 -6.82 4.61
N LEU A 43 -6.09 -7.60 4.19
CA LEU A 43 -4.99 -7.10 3.37
C LEU A 43 -5.49 -6.58 2.01
N GLN A 44 -6.39 -7.30 1.35
CA GLN A 44 -6.95 -6.86 0.06
C GLN A 44 -7.81 -5.60 0.24
N LYS A 45 -8.65 -5.54 1.27
CA LYS A 45 -9.44 -4.34 1.57
C LYS A 45 -8.55 -3.12 1.83
N SER A 46 -7.46 -3.30 2.58
CA SER A 46 -6.46 -2.25 2.83
C SER A 46 -5.79 -1.79 1.52
N ARG A 47 -5.43 -2.71 0.62
CA ARG A 47 -4.83 -2.36 -0.69
C ARG A 47 -5.79 -1.54 -1.54
N VAL A 48 -7.07 -1.93 -1.62
CA VAL A 48 -8.09 -1.16 -2.33
C VAL A 48 -8.21 0.26 -1.76
N SER A 49 -8.29 0.39 -0.42
CA SER A 49 -8.33 1.71 0.23
C SER A 49 -7.09 2.54 -0.07
N ASN A 50 -5.89 1.93 0.01
CA ASN A 50 -4.64 2.62 -0.27
C ASN A 50 -4.54 3.05 -1.75
N ALA A 51 -5.05 2.25 -2.69
CA ALA A 51 -5.10 2.63 -4.11
C ALA A 51 -5.99 3.85 -4.33
N LYS A 52 -7.17 3.89 -3.71
CA LYS A 52 -8.08 5.05 -3.79
C LYS A 52 -7.45 6.33 -3.21
N ILE A 53 -6.78 6.21 -2.05
CA ILE A 53 -6.08 7.34 -1.42
C ILE A 53 -4.95 7.83 -2.33
N ALA A 54 -4.16 6.91 -2.90
CA ALA A 54 -3.06 7.26 -3.81
C ALA A 54 -3.57 7.94 -5.09
N MET A 55 -4.67 7.47 -5.68
CA MET A 55 -5.29 8.11 -6.85
C MET A 55 -5.81 9.52 -6.51
N LYS A 56 -6.43 9.72 -5.34
CA LYS A 56 -6.83 11.07 -4.88
C LYS A 56 -5.63 12.00 -4.72
N GLU A 57 -4.53 11.49 -4.17
CA GLU A 57 -3.31 12.29 -4.02
C GLU A 57 -2.67 12.62 -5.37
N LEU A 58 -2.59 11.65 -6.29
CA LEU A 58 -2.16 11.89 -7.67
C LEU A 58 -3.05 12.93 -8.36
N GLY A 59 -4.36 12.87 -8.15
CA GLY A 59 -5.30 13.88 -8.66
C GLY A 59 -4.96 15.30 -8.20
N LYS A 60 -4.68 15.50 -6.91
CA LYS A 60 -4.24 16.81 -6.39
C LYS A 60 -2.93 17.29 -7.04
N GLN A 61 -1.99 16.39 -7.28
CA GLN A 61 -0.73 16.75 -7.93
C GLN A 61 -0.94 17.09 -9.42
N LEU A 62 -1.88 16.42 -10.09
CA LEU A 62 -2.31 16.79 -11.45
C LEU A 62 -3.00 18.15 -11.48
N GLU A 63 -3.81 18.50 -10.47
CA GLU A 63 -4.37 19.84 -10.33
C GLU A 63 -3.28 20.90 -10.13
N ALA A 64 -2.27 20.62 -9.29
CA ALA A 64 -1.12 21.52 -9.11
C ALA A 64 -0.32 21.67 -10.41
N TYR A 65 -0.14 20.60 -11.16
CA TYR A 65 0.47 20.64 -12.50
C TYR A 65 -0.37 21.52 -13.45
N ASN A 66 -1.69 21.34 -13.49
CA ASN A 66 -2.59 22.12 -14.33
C ASN A 66 -2.54 23.62 -14.00
N LEU A 67 -2.47 23.99 -12.71
CA LEU A 67 -2.32 25.38 -12.29
C LEU A 67 -1.01 26.00 -12.79
N THR A 68 0.05 25.21 -12.92
CA THR A 68 1.37 25.66 -13.38
C THR A 68 1.49 25.66 -14.89
N CYS A 69 0.96 24.62 -15.55
CA CYS A 69 1.13 24.37 -16.98
C CYS A 69 -0.10 24.73 -17.82
N ASN A 70 -1.20 25.17 -17.16
CA ASN A 70 -2.46 25.56 -17.79
C ASN A 70 -3.16 24.42 -18.58
N SER A 71 -2.79 23.18 -18.31
CA SER A 71 -3.41 21.95 -18.86
C SER A 71 -2.95 20.75 -18.04
N TYR A 72 -3.71 19.65 -18.07
CA TYR A 72 -3.22 18.38 -17.57
C TYR A 72 -2.21 17.77 -18.56
N PRO A 73 -1.30 16.87 -18.09
CA PRO A 73 -0.49 16.09 -19.00
C PRO A 73 -1.36 15.34 -20.01
N THR A 74 -0.92 15.21 -21.25
CA THR A 74 -1.62 14.35 -22.22
C THR A 74 -1.45 12.86 -21.89
N THR A 75 -2.27 11.99 -22.49
CA THR A 75 -2.12 10.54 -22.31
C THR A 75 -0.72 10.06 -22.66
N ASP A 76 -0.11 10.61 -23.72
CA ASP A 76 1.25 10.24 -24.16
C ASP A 76 2.34 10.70 -23.17
N GLN A 77 2.17 11.86 -22.55
CA GLN A 77 3.05 12.35 -21.49
C GLN A 77 2.89 11.53 -20.20
N GLY A 78 1.67 11.05 -19.93
CA GLY A 78 1.36 10.20 -18.81
C GLY A 78 1.67 10.84 -17.46
N LEU A 79 1.60 10.03 -16.40
CA LEU A 79 1.96 10.45 -15.04
C LEU A 79 3.47 10.74 -14.88
N GLN A 80 4.29 10.40 -15.87
CA GLN A 80 5.73 10.70 -15.86
C GLN A 80 5.97 12.22 -15.91
N ALA A 81 5.07 12.99 -16.50
CA ALA A 81 5.12 14.45 -16.49
C ALA A 81 5.10 15.07 -15.08
N LEU A 82 4.67 14.32 -14.05
CA LEU A 82 4.76 14.74 -12.66
C LEU A 82 6.16 14.52 -12.05
N LEU A 83 7.01 13.68 -12.66
CA LEU A 83 8.36 13.39 -12.18
C LEU A 83 9.43 14.26 -12.84
N ALA A 84 9.21 14.61 -14.10
CA ALA A 84 10.15 15.40 -14.88
C ALA A 84 9.39 16.28 -15.87
N ALA A 85 9.98 17.41 -16.24
CA ALA A 85 9.41 18.31 -17.23
C ALA A 85 9.15 17.55 -18.54
N PRO A 86 7.92 17.59 -19.07
CA PRO A 86 7.68 17.10 -20.41
C PRO A 86 8.47 17.97 -21.40
N GLY A 87 8.98 17.37 -22.47
CA GLY A 87 9.78 18.10 -23.46
C GLY A 87 9.03 19.23 -24.16
N GLU A 88 7.70 19.14 -24.19
CA GLU A 88 6.81 20.14 -24.78
C GLU A 88 5.61 20.37 -23.85
N GLY A 89 5.03 21.57 -23.93
CA GLY A 89 3.72 21.89 -23.32
C GLY A 89 3.76 22.60 -21.96
N CYS A 90 4.84 22.51 -21.18
CA CYS A 90 4.94 23.21 -19.89
C CYS A 90 6.30 23.87 -19.68
N GLN A 91 6.44 25.13 -20.03
CA GLN A 91 7.68 25.89 -19.85
C GLN A 91 7.94 26.32 -18.40
N THR A 92 6.89 26.32 -17.58
CA THR A 92 6.93 26.76 -16.18
C THR A 92 7.00 25.59 -15.19
N TRP A 93 7.28 24.37 -15.69
CA TRP A 93 7.37 23.17 -14.86
C TRP A 93 8.51 23.27 -13.84
N GLY A 94 8.26 22.76 -12.65
CA GLY A 94 9.29 22.64 -11.62
C GLY A 94 9.35 23.82 -10.66
N PRO A 95 10.42 23.99 -9.89
CA PRO A 95 11.76 23.38 -10.00
C PRO A 95 11.87 21.94 -9.46
N GLU A 96 10.86 21.43 -8.73
CA GLU A 96 10.91 20.09 -8.12
C GLU A 96 9.81 19.17 -8.68
N PRO A 97 10.02 17.85 -8.67
CA PRO A 97 8.98 16.89 -9.03
C PRO A 97 7.73 17.03 -8.16
N TYR A 98 6.55 16.93 -8.76
CA TYR A 98 5.27 16.97 -8.05
C TYR A 98 5.06 15.72 -7.18
N VAL A 99 5.63 14.58 -7.60
CA VAL A 99 5.47 13.29 -6.91
C VAL A 99 6.78 12.51 -6.86
N LYS A 100 6.84 11.51 -5.98
CA LYS A 100 7.90 10.49 -5.99
C LYS A 100 7.53 9.36 -6.94
N LYS A 101 8.52 8.73 -7.57
CA LYS A 101 8.33 7.60 -8.51
C LYS A 101 7.51 6.45 -7.91
N SER A 102 7.64 6.20 -6.60
CA SER A 102 6.87 5.17 -5.89
C SER A 102 5.36 5.43 -5.85
N MET A 103 4.92 6.68 -5.99
CA MET A 103 3.49 7.04 -6.01
C MET A 103 2.80 6.67 -7.33
N LEU A 104 3.57 6.43 -8.39
CA LEU A 104 3.03 6.02 -9.69
C LEU A 104 2.75 4.50 -9.77
N ILE A 105 3.04 3.77 -8.71
CA ILE A 105 2.85 2.32 -8.62
C ILE A 105 1.72 2.02 -7.65
N ASP A 106 0.81 1.18 -8.07
CA ASP A 106 -0.34 0.75 -7.26
C ASP A 106 0.08 -0.24 -6.13
N PRO A 107 -0.79 -0.53 -5.14
CA PRO A 107 -0.49 -1.47 -4.06
C PRO A 107 -0.28 -2.94 -4.49
N TRP A 108 -0.54 -3.27 -5.74
CA TRP A 108 -0.27 -4.60 -6.33
C TRP A 108 0.99 -4.63 -7.18
N GLY A 109 1.72 -3.48 -7.26
CA GLY A 109 3.02 -3.36 -7.92
C GLY A 109 2.94 -3.08 -9.43
N LYS A 110 1.83 -2.55 -9.92
CA LYS A 110 1.66 -2.10 -11.31
C LYS A 110 1.61 -0.58 -11.40
N PRO A 111 2.08 0.02 -12.49
CA PRO A 111 1.85 1.44 -12.75
C PRO A 111 0.35 1.73 -12.85
N TYR A 112 -0.08 2.88 -12.32
CA TYR A 112 -1.40 3.40 -12.61
C TYR A 112 -1.53 3.71 -14.10
N LEU A 113 -2.67 3.37 -14.68
CA LEU A 113 -3.06 3.79 -16.01
C LEU A 113 -3.56 5.23 -15.95
N TYR A 114 -3.26 6.00 -16.99
CA TYR A 114 -3.62 7.40 -17.07
C TYR A 114 -4.12 7.75 -18.46
N GLU A 115 -5.25 8.42 -18.53
CA GLU A 115 -5.83 8.93 -19.76
C GLU A 115 -6.22 10.40 -19.55
N SER A 116 -5.95 11.26 -20.52
CA SER A 116 -6.31 12.67 -20.48
C SER A 116 -6.38 13.28 -21.86
N ASP A 117 -7.32 14.21 -22.03
CA ASP A 117 -7.46 15.06 -23.20
C ASP A 117 -6.89 16.47 -22.99
N GLY A 118 -6.17 16.69 -21.87
CA GLY A 118 -5.63 17.97 -21.45
C GLY A 118 -6.58 18.84 -20.63
N GLY A 119 -7.89 18.62 -20.74
CA GLY A 119 -8.92 19.32 -19.94
C GLY A 119 -9.44 18.49 -18.76
N ARG A 120 -9.38 17.18 -18.87
CA ARG A 120 -9.78 16.20 -17.84
C ARG A 120 -8.83 15.04 -17.84
N PHE A 121 -8.82 14.29 -16.74
CA PHE A 121 -8.01 13.10 -16.61
C PHE A 121 -8.76 11.98 -15.90
N VAL A 122 -8.35 10.75 -16.15
CA VAL A 122 -8.78 9.55 -15.43
C VAL A 122 -7.55 8.74 -15.05
N ILE A 123 -7.49 8.31 -13.78
CA ILE A 123 -6.47 7.41 -13.26
C ILE A 123 -7.15 6.07 -12.96
N ARG A 124 -6.54 4.96 -13.39
CA ARG A 124 -7.06 3.61 -13.12
C ARG A 124 -5.99 2.68 -12.56
N SER A 125 -6.41 1.74 -11.72
CA SER A 125 -5.63 0.58 -11.29
C SER A 125 -6.38 -0.68 -11.69
N LEU A 126 -5.66 -1.65 -12.25
CA LEU A 126 -6.23 -2.95 -12.66
C LEU A 126 -6.48 -3.92 -11.48
N GLY A 127 -6.35 -3.44 -10.24
CA GLY A 127 -6.63 -4.26 -9.08
C GLY A 127 -5.65 -5.43 -8.87
N ARG A 128 -6.15 -6.45 -8.17
CA ARG A 128 -5.33 -7.59 -7.72
C ARG A 128 -4.87 -8.50 -8.87
N ASP A 129 -5.74 -8.79 -9.82
CA ASP A 129 -5.45 -9.72 -10.92
C ASP A 129 -4.64 -9.07 -12.07
N ARG A 130 -4.51 -7.74 -12.08
CA ARG A 130 -3.74 -6.95 -13.05
C ARG A 130 -4.27 -7.07 -14.49
N LYS A 131 -5.56 -7.32 -14.64
CA LYS A 131 -6.27 -7.45 -15.93
C LYS A 131 -7.44 -6.49 -15.95
N GLU A 132 -7.82 -6.06 -17.13
CA GLU A 132 -9.03 -5.27 -17.32
C GLU A 132 -10.28 -6.05 -16.93
N ALA A 133 -11.23 -5.35 -16.33
CA ALA A 133 -12.46 -5.89 -15.75
C ALA A 133 -12.21 -6.69 -14.45
N GLY A 134 -13.16 -7.50 -14.02
CA GLY A 134 -13.07 -8.27 -12.78
C GLY A 134 -14.16 -7.88 -11.78
N THR A 135 -14.21 -8.62 -10.66
CA THR A 135 -15.20 -8.41 -9.60
C THR A 135 -14.54 -8.48 -8.21
N GLY A 136 -15.14 -7.86 -7.21
CA GLY A 136 -14.62 -7.87 -5.86
C GLY A 136 -13.27 -7.17 -5.76
N TYR A 137 -12.23 -7.89 -5.31
CA TYR A 137 -10.86 -7.35 -5.20
C TYR A 137 -10.09 -7.35 -6.53
N ASP A 138 -10.62 -7.99 -7.56
CA ASP A 138 -10.06 -8.01 -8.92
C ASP A 138 -10.67 -6.91 -9.79
N ARG A 139 -11.64 -6.15 -9.25
CA ARG A 139 -12.27 -5.04 -9.96
C ARG A 139 -11.26 -3.92 -10.17
N ASP A 140 -11.30 -3.34 -11.37
CA ASP A 140 -10.60 -2.10 -11.67
C ASP A 140 -11.10 -0.96 -10.78
N LEU A 141 -10.18 -0.11 -10.37
CA LEU A 141 -10.47 1.09 -9.60
C LEU A 141 -10.22 2.30 -10.49
N SER A 142 -11.13 3.26 -10.46
CA SER A 142 -11.01 4.52 -11.19
C SER A 142 -11.03 5.71 -10.23
N SER A 143 -10.34 6.79 -10.62
CA SER A 143 -10.42 8.07 -9.91
C SER A 143 -11.80 8.71 -10.00
N GLU A 144 -12.65 8.26 -10.92
CA GLU A 144 -14.04 8.69 -11.09
C GLU A 144 -15.01 7.86 -10.24
N ASP A 145 -14.55 6.74 -9.63
CA ASP A 145 -15.39 5.96 -8.72
C ASP A 145 -15.71 6.78 -7.48
N ASP A 146 -16.92 7.29 -7.37
CA ASP A 146 -17.41 7.93 -6.16
C ASP A 146 -17.28 6.97 -4.96
N ASP A 147 -16.90 7.52 -3.81
CA ASP A 147 -16.88 6.80 -2.54
C ASP A 147 -18.32 6.43 -2.13
N LYS A 148 -18.86 5.34 -2.65
CA LYS A 148 -20.10 4.70 -2.21
C LYS A 148 -19.84 3.63 -1.18
#